data_e3cb4a06c2cc570b74ad5c9869ef8474
#
_entry.id   e3cb4a06c2cc570b74ad5c9869ef8474
#
_cell.length_a   1.000
_cell.length_b   1.000
_cell.length_c   1.000
_cell.angle_alpha   90.00
_cell.angle_beta   90.00
_cell.angle_gamma   90.00
#
_symmetry.space_group_name_H-M   'P 1'
#
loop_
_entity.id
_entity.type
_entity.pdbx_description
1 polymer ?
#
loop_
_entity_poly.entity_id
_entity_poly.type
_entity_poly.pdbx_seq_one_letter_code
_entity_poly.pdbx_strand_id
1 'polypeptide(L)'
;PAAFVGLPGRGPYCAAKAGILGLTRAMAVEVASTGVRVNAVAPGFTRTKFIDISLQNGSLREDWMVERVPMHRLADVTEIAKAVRFLASDESSYMTGQSVVVDGGWIVQGIPEAPEWLRTPAAT
;
A
#
# COMPACT_ATOMS: atom_id res chain seq x y z
N PRO A 1 1.38 -1.68 3.09
CA PRO A 1 2.70 -2.29 2.87
C PRO A 1 3.22 -3.10 4.05
N ALA A 2 3.05 -2.64 5.31
CA ALA A 2 3.54 -3.34 6.51
C ALA A 2 3.05 -4.79 6.68
N ALA A 3 1.99 -5.17 5.96
CA ALA A 3 1.50 -6.55 5.91
C ALA A 3 2.32 -7.45 4.96
N PHE A 4 3.15 -6.86 4.11
CA PHE A 4 3.90 -7.55 3.06
C PHE A 4 5.41 -7.45 3.24
N VAL A 5 5.89 -6.39 3.90
CA VAL A 5 7.32 -6.13 4.11
C VAL A 5 7.62 -5.88 5.58
N GLY A 6 8.83 -6.24 6.01
CA GLY A 6 9.32 -5.94 7.36
C GLY A 6 9.68 -4.46 7.51
N LEU A 7 9.24 -3.86 8.61
CA LEU A 7 9.62 -2.50 9.00
C LEU A 7 10.45 -2.59 10.28
N PRO A 8 11.72 -2.13 10.28
CA PRO A 8 12.56 -2.14 11.48
C PRO A 8 11.88 -1.44 12.66
N GLY A 9 11.88 -2.08 13.83
CA GLY A 9 11.24 -1.55 15.04
C GLY A 9 9.70 -1.57 15.05
N ARG A 10 9.05 -2.18 14.04
CA ARG A 10 7.59 -2.21 13.88
C ARG A 10 7.00 -3.62 13.86
N GLY A 11 7.67 -4.60 14.50
CA GLY A 11 7.24 -5.99 14.50
C GLY A 11 5.76 -6.20 14.86
N PRO A 12 5.27 -5.70 16.03
CA PRO A 12 3.85 -5.86 16.39
C PRO A 12 2.88 -5.22 15.39
N TYR A 13 3.26 -4.07 14.81
CA TYR A 13 2.47 -3.39 13.78
C TYR A 13 2.41 -4.23 12.49
N CYS A 14 3.55 -4.76 12.02
CA CYS A 14 3.60 -5.63 10.85
C CYS A 14 2.77 -6.91 11.07
N ALA A 15 2.88 -7.53 12.25
CA ALA A 15 2.10 -8.71 12.61
C ALA A 15 0.59 -8.44 12.59
N ALA A 16 0.14 -7.31 13.17
CA ALA A 16 -1.26 -6.91 13.16
C ALA A 16 -1.77 -6.68 11.73
N LYS A 17 -0.98 -6.00 10.88
CA LYS A 17 -1.38 -5.73 9.49
C LYS A 17 -1.37 -7.01 8.64
N ALA A 18 -0.45 -7.94 8.85
CA ALA A 18 -0.45 -9.24 8.18
C ALA A 18 -1.64 -10.10 8.63
N GLY A 19 -2.00 -10.06 9.92
CA GLY A 19 -3.18 -10.73 10.47
C GLY A 19 -4.49 -10.28 9.80
N ILE A 20 -4.63 -8.98 9.48
CA ILE A 20 -5.78 -8.46 8.73
C ILE A 20 -5.90 -9.14 7.36
N LEU A 21 -4.81 -9.42 6.66
CA LEU A 21 -4.87 -10.11 5.37
C LEU A 21 -5.32 -11.57 5.52
N GLY A 22 -4.89 -12.24 6.60
CA GLY A 22 -5.39 -13.57 6.96
C GLY A 22 -6.89 -13.55 7.23
N LEU A 23 -7.34 -12.61 8.06
CA LEU A 23 -8.77 -12.42 8.38
C LEU A 23 -9.59 -12.09 7.12
N THR A 24 -9.10 -11.21 6.24
CA THR A 24 -9.75 -10.88 4.98
C THR A 24 -10.03 -12.14 4.14
N ARG A 25 -9.05 -13.04 4.03
CA ARG A 25 -9.20 -14.29 3.28
C ARG A 25 -10.21 -15.24 3.93
N ALA A 26 -10.12 -15.42 5.25
CA ALA A 26 -11.03 -16.28 5.98
C ALA A 26 -12.49 -15.80 5.84
N MET A 27 -12.75 -14.52 6.12
CA MET A 27 -14.08 -13.93 5.99
C MET A 27 -14.59 -14.02 4.54
N ALA A 28 -13.73 -13.77 3.55
CA ALA A 28 -14.12 -13.85 2.15
C ALA A 28 -14.68 -15.23 1.78
N VAL A 29 -14.01 -16.29 2.21
CA VAL A 29 -14.44 -17.67 1.97
C VAL A 29 -15.75 -17.99 2.72
N GLU A 30 -15.86 -17.56 3.98
CA GLU A 30 -17.04 -17.82 4.81
C GLU A 30 -18.32 -17.20 4.24
N VAL A 31 -18.24 -16.00 3.65
CA VAL A 31 -19.43 -15.26 3.22
C VAL A 31 -19.67 -15.24 1.71
N ALA A 32 -18.76 -15.79 0.91
CA ALA A 32 -18.82 -15.71 -0.56
C ALA A 32 -20.16 -16.24 -1.14
N SER A 33 -20.68 -17.34 -0.60
CA SER A 33 -21.94 -17.92 -1.05
C SER A 33 -23.17 -17.06 -0.77
N THR A 34 -23.05 -16.07 0.09
CA THR A 34 -24.13 -15.11 0.41
C THR A 34 -24.13 -13.89 -0.51
N GLY A 35 -23.18 -13.80 -1.45
CA GLY A 35 -23.01 -12.65 -2.33
C GLY A 35 -22.21 -11.49 -1.70
N VAL A 36 -21.67 -11.67 -0.51
CA VAL A 36 -20.81 -10.66 0.15
C VAL A 36 -19.35 -10.86 -0.26
N ARG A 37 -18.70 -9.78 -0.62
CA ARG A 37 -17.26 -9.76 -0.95
C ARG A 37 -16.47 -9.07 0.17
N VAL A 38 -15.31 -9.61 0.49
CA VAL A 38 -14.40 -9.07 1.50
C VAL A 38 -13.01 -8.90 0.88
N ASN A 39 -12.54 -7.67 0.79
CA ASN A 39 -11.23 -7.34 0.23
C ASN A 39 -10.53 -6.31 1.12
N ALA A 40 -9.23 -6.19 0.96
CA ALA A 40 -8.41 -5.22 1.66
C ALA A 40 -7.72 -4.26 0.69
N VAL A 41 -7.52 -3.01 1.12
CA VAL A 41 -6.63 -2.05 0.47
C VAL A 41 -5.41 -1.86 1.37
N ALA A 42 -4.23 -1.87 0.77
CA ALA A 42 -2.95 -1.66 1.46
C ALA A 42 -2.28 -0.37 0.93
N PRO A 43 -2.58 0.80 1.51
CA PRO A 43 -2.01 2.07 1.09
C PRO A 43 -0.53 2.17 1.43
N GLY A 44 0.26 2.79 0.54
CA GLY A 44 1.60 3.26 0.82
C GLY A 44 1.62 4.54 1.65
N PHE A 45 2.71 5.29 1.53
CA PHE A 45 2.79 6.62 2.14
C PHE A 45 1.76 7.55 1.50
N THR A 46 0.77 7.94 2.28
CA THR A 46 -0.37 8.73 1.82
C THR A 46 -0.41 10.03 2.61
N ARG A 47 -0.54 11.17 1.94
CA ARG A 47 -0.64 12.48 2.57
C ARG A 47 -1.98 12.60 3.29
N THR A 48 -1.94 12.34 4.57
CA THR A 48 -3.07 12.47 5.49
C THR A 48 -2.78 13.59 6.50
N LYS A 49 -3.80 14.07 7.18
CA LYS A 49 -3.64 15.04 8.27
C LYS A 49 -2.63 14.58 9.34
N PHE A 50 -2.59 13.27 9.63
CA PHE A 50 -1.60 12.69 10.54
C PHE A 50 -0.18 12.84 10.00
N ILE A 51 0.04 12.56 8.72
CA ILE A 51 1.35 12.71 8.07
C ILE A 51 1.76 14.19 8.07
N ASP A 52 0.87 15.11 7.70
CA ASP A 52 1.18 16.54 7.69
C ASP A 52 1.60 17.05 9.07
N ILE A 53 0.90 16.64 10.14
CA ILE A 53 1.28 16.97 11.52
C ILE A 53 2.66 16.38 11.87
N SER A 54 2.92 15.14 11.46
CA SER A 54 4.18 14.46 11.76
C SER A 54 5.37 15.07 11.01
N LEU A 55 5.13 15.60 9.81
CA LEU A 55 6.13 16.36 9.04
C LEU A 55 6.40 17.72 9.70
N GLN A 56 5.35 18.43 10.12
CA GLN A 56 5.48 19.74 10.77
C GLN A 56 6.24 19.68 12.10
N ASN A 57 6.03 18.63 12.90
CA ASN A 57 6.73 18.47 14.19
C ASN A 57 8.06 17.73 14.08
N GLY A 58 8.50 17.37 12.87
CA GLY A 58 9.78 16.73 12.60
C GLY A 58 9.87 15.24 12.98
N SER A 59 8.76 14.60 13.39
CA SER A 59 8.75 13.17 13.72
C SER A 59 8.80 12.26 12.48
N LEU A 60 8.48 12.81 11.30
CA LEU A 60 8.66 12.19 9.99
C LEU A 60 9.39 13.13 9.04
N ARG A 61 10.02 12.57 8.03
CA ARG A 61 10.72 13.30 6.97
C ARG A 61 10.16 12.88 5.61
N GLU A 62 9.69 13.85 4.84
CA GLU A 62 9.07 13.59 3.52
C GLU A 62 10.09 13.05 2.51
N ASP A 63 11.29 13.62 2.46
CA ASP A 63 12.39 13.17 1.61
C ASP A 63 12.66 11.66 1.81
N TRP A 64 12.78 11.24 3.07
CA TRP A 64 12.99 9.85 3.43
C TRP A 64 11.86 8.93 2.95
N MET A 65 10.60 9.39 2.99
CA MET A 65 9.45 8.62 2.52
C MET A 65 9.44 8.53 0.99
N VAL A 66 9.65 9.66 0.31
CA VAL A 66 9.59 9.79 -1.14
C VAL A 66 10.70 9.00 -1.83
N GLU A 67 11.93 9.00 -1.28
CA GLU A 67 13.06 8.22 -1.80
C GLU A 67 12.79 6.71 -1.89
N ARG A 68 11.87 6.20 -1.05
CA ARG A 68 11.51 4.78 -1.02
C ARG A 68 10.39 4.40 -1.96
N VAL A 69 9.76 5.37 -2.58
CA VAL A 69 8.64 5.14 -3.48
C VAL A 69 9.10 5.35 -4.91
N PRO A 70 9.04 4.35 -5.79
CA PRO A 70 9.44 4.49 -7.19
C PRO A 70 8.75 5.62 -7.94
N MET A 71 7.52 5.97 -7.57
CA MET A 71 6.79 7.12 -8.14
C MET A 71 7.25 8.47 -7.56
N HIS A 72 8.23 8.49 -6.62
CA HIS A 72 8.85 9.67 -6.01
C HIS A 72 7.87 10.71 -5.48
N ARG A 73 6.77 10.28 -4.88
CA ARG A 73 5.78 11.14 -4.21
C ARG A 73 4.96 10.38 -3.18
N LEU A 74 4.30 11.11 -2.30
CA LEU A 74 3.23 10.57 -1.47
C LEU A 74 1.96 10.42 -2.32
N ALA A 75 1.14 9.43 -1.98
CA ALA A 75 -0.20 9.32 -2.56
C ALA A 75 -1.11 10.43 -2.02
N ASP A 76 -2.05 10.89 -2.83
CA ASP A 76 -3.20 11.66 -2.36
C ASP A 76 -4.26 10.71 -1.77
N VAL A 77 -5.01 11.19 -0.77
CA VAL A 77 -6.07 10.38 -0.13
C VAL A 77 -7.14 9.94 -1.13
N THR A 78 -7.38 10.73 -2.18
CA THR A 78 -8.35 10.41 -3.24
C THR A 78 -7.90 9.23 -4.10
N GLU A 79 -6.59 8.99 -4.24
CA GLU A 79 -6.07 7.84 -4.98
C GLU A 79 -6.39 6.53 -4.22
N ILE A 80 -6.27 6.56 -2.90
CA ILE A 80 -6.67 5.42 -2.04
C ILE A 80 -8.19 5.23 -2.07
N ALA A 81 -8.95 6.32 -1.98
CA ALA A 81 -10.41 6.29 -2.04
C ALA A 81 -10.93 5.70 -3.37
N LYS A 82 -10.25 5.96 -4.49
CA LYS A 82 -10.60 5.34 -5.79
C LYS A 82 -10.46 3.82 -5.77
N ALA A 83 -9.41 3.28 -5.16
CA ALA A 83 -9.22 1.84 -5.02
C ALA A 83 -10.31 1.22 -4.12
N VAL A 84 -10.66 1.88 -3.01
CA VAL A 84 -11.76 1.45 -2.14
C VAL A 84 -13.09 1.46 -2.90
N ARG A 85 -13.38 2.53 -3.65
CA ARG A 85 -14.59 2.63 -4.47
C ARG A 85 -14.68 1.52 -5.52
N PHE A 86 -13.59 1.24 -6.21
CA PHE A 86 -13.51 0.13 -7.16
C PHE A 86 -13.86 -1.20 -6.49
N LEU A 87 -13.25 -1.50 -5.34
CA LEU A 87 -13.52 -2.75 -4.62
C LEU A 87 -14.95 -2.82 -4.06
N ALA A 88 -15.58 -1.69 -3.79
CA ALA A 88 -16.96 -1.62 -3.29
C ALA A 88 -18.01 -1.66 -4.41
N SER A 89 -17.61 -1.49 -5.67
CA SER A 89 -18.50 -1.43 -6.84
C SER A 89 -18.64 -2.79 -7.53
N ASP A 90 -19.60 -2.88 -8.45
CA ASP A 90 -19.81 -4.06 -9.29
C ASP A 90 -18.68 -4.28 -10.30
N GLU A 91 -17.82 -3.28 -10.56
CA GLU A 91 -16.64 -3.41 -11.40
C GLU A 91 -15.66 -4.47 -10.86
N SER A 92 -15.70 -4.76 -9.56
CA SER A 92 -14.93 -5.81 -8.90
C SER A 92 -15.79 -7.00 -8.45
N SER A 93 -16.90 -7.27 -9.12
CA SER A 93 -17.91 -8.26 -8.73
C SER A 93 -17.37 -9.70 -8.57
N TYR A 94 -16.28 -10.04 -9.23
CA TYR A 94 -15.63 -11.36 -9.11
C TYR A 94 -14.36 -11.35 -8.23
N MET A 95 -14.14 -10.28 -7.45
CA MET A 95 -13.00 -10.13 -6.54
C MET A 95 -13.44 -10.29 -5.09
N THR A 96 -12.94 -11.32 -4.41
CA THR A 96 -13.07 -11.49 -2.97
C THR A 96 -11.79 -12.11 -2.39
N GLY A 97 -11.46 -11.83 -1.13
CA GLY A 97 -10.26 -12.29 -0.45
C GLY A 97 -8.96 -11.63 -0.92
N GLN A 98 -9.05 -10.60 -1.74
CA GLN A 98 -7.89 -9.96 -2.35
C GLN A 98 -7.36 -8.80 -1.51
N SER A 99 -6.07 -8.52 -1.69
CA SER A 99 -5.41 -7.35 -1.09
C SER A 99 -4.83 -6.51 -2.21
N VAL A 100 -5.42 -5.33 -2.43
CA VAL A 100 -4.97 -4.38 -3.46
C VAL A 100 -3.98 -3.41 -2.84
N VAL A 101 -2.74 -3.46 -3.33
CA VAL A 101 -1.67 -2.56 -2.88
C VAL A 101 -1.70 -1.29 -3.72
N VAL A 102 -1.70 -0.13 -3.05
CA VAL A 102 -1.70 1.20 -3.67
C VAL A 102 -0.59 2.02 -3.02
N ASP A 103 0.65 1.82 -3.46
CA ASP A 103 1.85 2.27 -2.74
C ASP A 103 2.92 2.94 -3.62
N GLY A 104 2.61 3.21 -4.88
CA GLY A 104 3.56 3.81 -5.82
C GLY A 104 4.76 2.91 -6.15
N GLY A 105 4.64 1.61 -5.93
CA GLY A 105 5.67 0.61 -6.22
C GLY A 105 6.58 0.28 -5.03
N TRP A 106 6.34 0.84 -3.84
CA TRP A 106 7.23 0.68 -2.69
C TRP A 106 7.55 -0.78 -2.36
N ILE A 107 6.57 -1.66 -2.21
CA ILE A 107 6.83 -3.04 -1.78
C ILE A 107 7.41 -3.95 -2.87
N VAL A 108 7.38 -3.52 -4.14
CA VAL A 108 7.93 -4.29 -5.26
C VAL A 108 9.32 -3.84 -5.68
N GLN A 109 9.82 -2.77 -5.07
CA GLN A 109 11.16 -2.25 -5.34
C GLN A 109 12.21 -3.14 -4.66
N GLY A 110 12.94 -3.90 -5.45
CA GLY A 110 14.04 -4.74 -4.95
C GLY A 110 15.32 -3.95 -4.68
N ILE A 111 15.61 -2.94 -5.49
CA ILE A 111 16.80 -2.10 -5.39
C ILE A 111 16.37 -0.63 -5.45
N PRO A 112 16.74 0.21 -4.45
CA PRO A 112 16.33 1.62 -4.42
C PRO A 112 16.85 2.42 -5.61
N GLU A 113 18.08 2.14 -6.03
CA GLU A 113 18.70 2.75 -7.22
C GLU A 113 19.35 1.67 -8.08
N ALA A 114 19.09 1.71 -9.38
CA ALA A 114 19.85 0.90 -10.33
C ALA A 114 21.29 1.45 -10.44
N PRO A 115 22.32 0.59 -10.36
CA PRO A 115 23.68 1.01 -10.62
C PRO A 115 23.79 1.61 -12.03
N GLU A 116 24.74 2.53 -12.23
CA GLU A 116 24.87 3.32 -13.46
C GLU A 116 24.91 2.45 -14.74
N TRP A 117 25.56 1.30 -14.67
CA TRP A 117 25.66 0.35 -15.78
C TRP A 117 24.34 -0.36 -16.13
N LEU A 118 23.32 -0.31 -15.25
CA LEU A 118 21.95 -0.81 -15.51
C LEU A 118 20.98 0.30 -15.94
N ARG A 119 21.39 1.57 -15.86
CA ARG A 119 20.54 2.66 -16.29
C ARG A 119 20.44 2.65 -17.81
N THR A 120 19.27 2.37 -18.35
CA THR A 120 19.04 2.52 -19.78
C THR A 120 19.28 3.98 -20.14
N PRO A 121 20.09 4.27 -21.22
CA PRO A 121 20.19 5.64 -21.71
C PRO A 121 18.79 6.20 -21.93
N ALA A 122 18.55 7.43 -21.49
CA ALA A 122 17.31 8.11 -21.80
C ALA A 122 17.09 8.03 -23.32
N ALA A 123 15.93 7.52 -23.74
CA ALA A 123 15.60 7.47 -25.15
C ALA A 123 15.71 8.90 -25.71
N THR A 124 16.68 9.13 -26.59
CA THR A 124 16.84 10.39 -27.33
C THR A 124 15.74 10.60 -28.32
#